data_22dc129a3c9e739d2935ac2c337ecb06
#
_entry.id   22dc129a3c9e739d2935ac2c337ecb06
#
_cell.length_a   1.000
_cell.length_b   1.000
_cell.length_c   1.000
_cell.angle_alpha   90.00
_cell.angle_beta   90.00
_cell.angle_gamma   90.00
#
_symmetry.space_group_name_H-M   'P 1'
#
loop_
_entity.id
_entity.type
_entity.pdbx_description
1 polymer ?
#
loop_
_entity_poly.entity_id
_entity_poly.type
_entity_poly.pdbx_seq_one_letter_code
_entity_poly.pdbx_strand_id
1 'polypeptide(L)'
;QMCIRDRGITSYMTTLYYDLPIEDFRYTQQGFNVSGKGQGRLPNVSGEAMCSSSDDISTIGDGTWWGCWDYGKIRRVNYFLKNFPAYKSNFQNTVLADAWMGEAHFIRAYCYFAMVKRYGGVPILREPQEYVGDIESLKVPRDTEKACYDFIAEDLDKAFRLLPDNEEILGKGRATKYAALALKSRAMLYAGSIARYGTVDLNGLVGIDKALANDYFELAYKAVKELEKSKKFSLY
;
A
#
# COMPACT_ATOMS: atom_id res chain seq x y z
N GLN A 1 10.71 23.22 22.28
CA GLN A 1 9.71 22.13 22.43
C GLN A 1 9.07 21.73 21.09
N MET A 2 8.84 22.67 20.16
CA MET A 2 8.21 22.42 18.86
C MET A 2 9.05 21.51 17.96
N CYS A 3 10.35 21.74 17.85
CA CYS A 3 11.25 20.89 17.04
C CYS A 3 11.31 19.42 17.47
N ILE A 4 11.02 19.12 18.74
CA ILE A 4 11.03 17.74 19.24
C ILE A 4 9.79 17.01 18.77
N ARG A 5 8.64 17.67 18.72
CA ARG A 5 7.36 17.06 18.28
C ARG A 5 7.40 16.74 16.78
N ASP A 6 7.85 17.68 15.94
CA ASP A 6 7.97 17.49 14.50
C ASP A 6 8.96 16.34 14.17
N ARG A 7 10.10 16.30 14.87
CA ARG A 7 11.08 15.21 14.73
C ARG A 7 10.51 13.87 15.15
N GLY A 8 9.70 13.83 16.22
CA GLY A 8 9.03 12.61 16.67
C GLY A 8 8.08 12.04 15.62
N ILE A 9 7.24 12.88 15.03
CA ILE A 9 6.31 12.46 13.97
C ILE A 9 7.07 12.05 12.72
N THR A 10 8.07 12.84 12.30
CA THR A 10 8.90 12.50 11.14
C THR A 10 9.61 11.16 11.32
N SER A 11 10.16 10.88 12.52
CA SER A 11 10.77 9.59 12.84
C SER A 11 9.76 8.45 12.80
N TYR A 12 8.56 8.66 13.35
CA TYR A 12 7.50 7.68 13.29
C TYR A 12 7.10 7.34 11.85
N MET A 13 6.87 8.36 11.02
CA MET A 13 6.56 8.17 9.61
C MET A 13 7.69 7.46 8.85
N THR A 14 8.96 7.79 9.15
CA THR A 14 10.11 7.10 8.56
C THR A 14 10.09 5.61 8.88
N THR A 15 9.72 5.24 10.11
CA THR A 15 9.57 3.82 10.49
C THR A 15 8.46 3.13 9.67
N LEU A 16 7.34 3.83 9.43
CA LEU A 16 6.26 3.29 8.60
C LEU A 16 6.71 3.06 7.15
N TYR A 17 7.52 3.97 6.58
CA TYR A 17 8.10 3.79 5.24
C TYR A 17 9.11 2.65 5.17
N TYR A 18 9.94 2.49 6.20
CA TYR A 18 10.94 1.43 6.26
C TYR A 18 10.31 0.03 6.15
N ASP A 19 9.13 -0.12 6.71
CA ASP A 19 8.41 -1.39 6.73
C ASP A 19 7.51 -1.61 5.49
N LEU A 20 7.50 -0.72 4.50
CA LEU A 20 6.68 -0.90 3.30
C LEU A 20 7.09 -2.19 2.56
N PRO A 21 6.11 -3.00 2.10
CA PRO A 21 6.36 -4.18 1.29
C PRO A 21 6.68 -3.77 -0.17
N ILE A 22 7.81 -3.07 -0.36
CA ILE A 22 8.24 -2.58 -1.67
C ILE A 22 8.70 -3.77 -2.50
N GLU A 23 8.08 -3.94 -3.66
CA GLU A 23 8.51 -4.86 -4.70
C GLU A 23 9.66 -4.20 -5.47
N ASP A 24 10.89 -4.46 -5.03
CA ASP A 24 12.09 -3.94 -5.65
C ASP A 24 12.77 -5.06 -6.46
N PHE A 25 12.87 -4.88 -7.76
CA PHE A 25 13.60 -5.79 -8.67
C PHE A 25 15.11 -5.57 -8.64
N ARG A 26 15.60 -4.64 -7.85
CA ARG A 26 17.04 -4.47 -7.69
C ARG A 26 17.60 -5.61 -6.86
N TYR A 27 18.73 -6.14 -7.32
CA TYR A 27 19.50 -7.07 -6.53
C TYR A 27 20.05 -6.33 -5.29
N THR A 28 19.45 -6.56 -4.15
CA THR A 28 20.01 -6.20 -2.85
C THR A 28 20.47 -7.46 -2.15
N GLN A 29 21.41 -7.35 -1.22
CA GLN A 29 21.84 -8.52 -0.41
C GLN A 29 20.68 -9.15 0.38
N GLN A 30 19.62 -8.40 0.59
CA GLN A 30 18.40 -8.87 1.27
C GLN A 30 17.32 -9.33 0.28
N GLY A 31 17.59 -9.32 -1.01
CA GLY A 31 16.67 -9.75 -2.05
C GLY A 31 15.47 -8.82 -2.21
N PHE A 32 14.46 -9.34 -2.85
CA PHE A 32 13.13 -8.75 -2.89
C PHE A 32 12.73 -8.39 -1.46
N ASN A 33 12.66 -7.12 -1.13
CA ASN A 33 12.63 -6.64 0.24
C ASN A 33 11.31 -6.97 0.97
N VAL A 34 11.00 -8.23 1.01
CA VAL A 34 9.88 -8.78 1.74
C VAL A 34 10.49 -9.54 2.90
N SER A 35 10.63 -8.86 4.03
CA SER A 35 10.98 -9.46 5.32
C SER A 35 12.39 -10.07 5.49
N GLY A 36 13.44 -9.46 4.98
CA GLY A 36 14.82 -9.73 5.48
C GLY A 36 15.39 -11.14 5.31
N LYS A 37 14.72 -12.05 4.61
CA LYS A 37 15.12 -13.45 4.44
C LYS A 37 15.14 -13.95 3.00
N GLY A 38 14.70 -13.16 2.04
CA GLY A 38 14.62 -13.58 0.65
C GLY A 38 15.78 -13.07 -0.19
N GLN A 39 16.63 -13.93 -0.66
CA GLN A 39 17.46 -13.61 -1.81
C GLN A 39 16.53 -13.43 -3.01
N GLY A 40 16.69 -12.35 -3.78
CA GLY A 40 15.81 -11.98 -4.90
C GLY A 40 15.75 -13.05 -5.99
N ARG A 41 14.88 -14.00 -5.82
CA ARG A 41 14.73 -15.16 -6.70
C ARG A 41 13.47 -15.08 -7.56
N LEU A 42 12.83 -13.92 -7.68
CA LEU A 42 11.66 -13.81 -8.53
C LEU A 42 11.95 -14.25 -9.98
N PRO A 43 13.06 -13.85 -10.60
CA PRO A 43 13.42 -14.36 -11.93
C PRO A 43 13.58 -15.88 -11.98
N ASN A 44 14.07 -16.50 -10.90
CA ASN A 44 14.21 -17.96 -10.84
C ASN A 44 12.85 -18.65 -10.73
N VAL A 45 11.92 -18.06 -9.97
CA VAL A 45 10.56 -18.60 -9.79
C VAL A 45 9.71 -18.40 -11.04
N SER A 46 9.91 -17.30 -11.76
CA SER A 46 9.22 -17.02 -13.03
C SER A 46 9.82 -17.77 -14.22
N GLY A 47 10.98 -18.43 -14.06
CA GLY A 47 11.70 -19.10 -15.14
C GLY A 47 12.49 -18.16 -16.07
N GLU A 48 12.63 -16.89 -15.71
CA GLU A 48 13.36 -15.90 -16.50
C GLU A 48 14.87 -15.99 -16.31
N ALA A 49 15.34 -16.53 -15.19
CA ALA A 49 16.75 -16.70 -14.90
C ALA A 49 17.00 -17.92 -14.00
N MET A 50 18.20 -18.47 -14.08
CA MET A 50 18.68 -19.52 -13.18
C MET A 50 19.79 -18.96 -12.29
N CYS A 51 19.77 -19.33 -11.01
CA CYS A 51 20.86 -18.98 -10.11
C CYS A 51 22.01 -19.98 -10.27
N SER A 52 23.22 -19.48 -10.45
CA SER A 52 24.40 -20.34 -10.59
C SER A 52 24.84 -21.06 -9.31
N SER A 53 24.30 -20.68 -8.18
CA SER A 53 24.73 -21.17 -6.86
C SER A 53 23.69 -21.97 -6.10
N SER A 54 22.49 -22.18 -6.63
CA SER A 54 21.45 -22.96 -5.95
C SER A 54 20.59 -23.73 -6.90
N ASP A 55 20.45 -25.01 -6.64
CA ASP A 55 19.64 -25.95 -7.40
C ASP A 55 18.14 -25.84 -7.09
N ASP A 56 17.77 -24.90 -6.24
CA ASP A 56 16.44 -24.87 -5.64
C ASP A 56 15.46 -24.01 -6.45
N ILE A 57 15.08 -24.56 -7.61
CA ILE A 57 13.90 -24.09 -8.36
C ILE A 57 12.60 -24.65 -7.73
N SER A 58 12.73 -25.63 -6.83
CA SER A 58 11.68 -26.57 -6.51
C SER A 58 10.72 -26.11 -5.44
N THR A 59 11.04 -25.09 -4.68
CA THR A 59 10.18 -24.66 -3.61
C THR A 59 9.69 -23.24 -3.86
N ILE A 60 8.64 -23.12 -4.66
CA ILE A 60 7.56 -22.21 -4.29
C ILE A 60 7.05 -22.78 -2.96
N GLY A 61 7.92 -22.72 -1.96
CA GLY A 61 7.64 -23.22 -0.63
C GLY A 61 6.47 -22.47 -0.05
N ASP A 62 6.22 -22.61 1.19
CA ASP A 62 5.18 -22.01 2.02
C ASP A 62 4.90 -20.49 1.81
N GLY A 63 5.52 -19.85 0.83
CA GLY A 63 5.35 -18.42 0.52
C GLY A 63 5.81 -17.47 1.63
N THR A 64 6.50 -17.97 2.67
CA THR A 64 6.87 -17.16 3.83
C THR A 64 7.78 -15.99 3.49
N TRP A 65 8.67 -16.15 2.52
CA TRP A 65 9.55 -15.08 2.05
C TRP A 65 8.85 -14.08 1.12
N TRP A 66 7.70 -14.45 0.55
CA TRP A 66 6.85 -13.62 -0.30
C TRP A 66 5.66 -13.02 0.47
N GLY A 67 5.47 -13.46 1.70
CA GLY A 67 4.35 -13.08 2.54
C GLY A 67 4.37 -11.60 2.92
N CYS A 68 3.21 -10.94 2.83
CA CYS A 68 3.02 -9.58 3.31
C CYS A 68 1.78 -9.45 4.23
N TRP A 69 1.33 -10.55 4.80
CA TRP A 69 0.22 -10.58 5.76
C TRP A 69 0.65 -10.00 7.10
N ASP A 70 0.76 -8.68 7.18
CA ASP A 70 1.25 -7.97 8.36
C ASP A 70 0.28 -6.89 8.82
N TYR A 71 -0.62 -7.29 9.72
CA TYR A 71 -1.57 -6.36 10.35
C TYR A 71 -0.94 -5.50 11.46
N GLY A 72 0.27 -5.81 11.88
CA GLY A 72 1.04 -4.94 12.78
C GLY A 72 1.34 -3.59 12.15
N LYS A 73 1.66 -3.56 10.85
CA LYS A 73 1.83 -2.32 10.08
C LYS A 73 0.52 -1.54 9.97
N ILE A 74 -0.56 -2.24 9.60
CA ILE A 74 -1.89 -1.64 9.49
C ILE A 74 -2.32 -1.03 10.83
N ARG A 75 -2.08 -1.75 11.95
CA ARG A 75 -2.39 -1.25 13.29
C ARG A 75 -1.63 0.04 13.61
N ARG A 76 -0.34 0.12 13.29
CA ARG A 76 0.48 1.33 13.51
C ARG A 76 -0.05 2.52 12.71
N VAL A 77 -0.37 2.31 11.43
CA VAL A 77 -0.96 3.37 10.60
C VAL A 77 -2.32 3.79 11.13
N ASN A 78 -3.19 2.86 11.47
CA ASN A 78 -4.52 3.14 12.04
C ASN A 78 -4.41 3.89 13.37
N TYR A 79 -3.45 3.52 14.22
CA TYR A 79 -3.20 4.23 15.47
C TYR A 79 -2.82 5.70 15.24
N PHE A 80 -1.98 5.95 14.24
CA PHE A 80 -1.64 7.32 13.85
C PHE A 80 -2.87 8.06 13.33
N LEU A 81 -3.61 7.49 12.39
CA LEU A 81 -4.80 8.11 11.80
C LEU A 81 -5.89 8.42 12.83
N LYS A 82 -6.04 7.57 13.86
CA LYS A 82 -7.02 7.74 14.94
C LYS A 82 -6.62 8.86 15.89
N ASN A 83 -5.35 8.91 16.29
CA ASN A 83 -4.93 9.78 17.39
C ASN A 83 -4.36 11.12 16.93
N PHE A 84 -3.65 11.18 15.79
CA PHE A 84 -2.99 12.39 15.36
C PHE A 84 -3.92 13.59 15.12
N PRO A 85 -5.16 13.44 14.62
CA PRO A 85 -6.08 14.57 14.43
C PRO A 85 -6.33 15.39 15.69
N ALA A 86 -6.37 14.77 16.87
CA ALA A 86 -6.53 15.47 18.15
C ALA A 86 -5.34 16.39 18.51
N TYR A 87 -4.19 16.14 17.93
CA TYR A 87 -2.97 16.91 18.17
C TYR A 87 -2.59 17.84 17.02
N LYS A 88 -3.32 17.77 15.91
CA LYS A 88 -3.01 18.52 14.68
C LYS A 88 -2.98 20.04 14.92
N SER A 89 -3.88 20.57 15.73
CA SER A 89 -3.94 21.99 16.09
C SER A 89 -2.70 22.50 16.86
N ASN A 90 -1.91 21.60 17.43
CA ASN A 90 -0.67 21.95 18.13
C ASN A 90 0.52 22.20 17.20
N PHE A 91 0.34 21.97 15.89
CA PHE A 91 1.39 22.22 14.90
C PHE A 91 1.13 23.55 14.20
N GLN A 92 2.17 24.40 14.14
CA GLN A 92 2.07 25.68 13.44
C GLN A 92 2.00 25.49 11.92
N ASN A 93 2.70 24.48 11.39
CA ASN A 93 2.63 24.15 9.99
C ASN A 93 1.52 23.13 9.72
N THR A 94 0.33 23.63 9.44
CA THR A 94 -0.85 22.81 9.15
C THR A 94 -0.66 22.01 7.85
N VAL A 95 0.07 22.52 6.87
CA VAL A 95 0.38 21.84 5.61
C VAL A 95 1.22 20.60 5.86
N LEU A 96 2.22 20.69 6.75
CA LEU A 96 3.03 19.54 7.14
C LEU A 96 2.20 18.50 7.90
N ALA A 97 1.32 18.95 8.78
CA ALA A 97 0.42 18.05 9.52
C ALA A 97 -0.55 17.32 8.58
N ASP A 98 -1.10 18.01 7.58
CA ASP A 98 -1.91 17.39 6.53
C ASP A 98 -1.12 16.39 5.69
N ALA A 99 0.12 16.75 5.34
CA ALA A 99 1.00 15.87 4.58
C ALA A 99 1.28 14.55 5.32
N TRP A 100 1.53 14.57 6.63
CA TRP A 100 1.70 13.34 7.42
C TRP A 100 0.42 12.46 7.44
N MET A 101 -0.76 13.08 7.51
CA MET A 101 -2.02 12.34 7.36
C MET A 101 -2.14 11.71 5.96
N GLY A 102 -1.76 12.48 4.94
CA GLY A 102 -1.73 11.98 3.56
C GLY A 102 -0.77 10.80 3.38
N GLU A 103 0.42 10.86 3.98
CA GLU A 103 1.36 9.74 3.98
C GLU A 103 0.80 8.49 4.68
N ALA A 104 0.14 8.67 5.81
CA ALA A 104 -0.47 7.54 6.53
C ALA A 104 -1.53 6.83 5.67
N HIS A 105 -2.38 7.59 4.98
CA HIS A 105 -3.34 7.02 4.01
C HIS A 105 -2.64 6.33 2.85
N PHE A 106 -1.60 6.94 2.27
CA PHE A 106 -0.81 6.36 1.19
C PHE A 106 -0.17 5.03 1.62
N ILE A 107 0.47 4.99 2.78
CA ILE A 107 1.14 3.80 3.32
C ILE A 107 0.12 2.69 3.55
N ARG A 108 -1.05 3.01 4.11
CA ARG A 108 -2.10 2.02 4.34
C ARG A 108 -2.61 1.43 3.03
N ALA A 109 -2.92 2.28 2.05
CA ALA A 109 -3.31 1.84 0.71
C ALA A 109 -2.25 0.95 0.06
N TYR A 110 -0.98 1.30 0.19
CA TYR A 110 0.13 0.50 -0.34
C TYR A 110 0.19 -0.88 0.29
N CYS A 111 0.07 -0.97 1.62
CA CYS A 111 0.05 -2.24 2.33
C CYS A 111 -1.14 -3.12 1.91
N TYR A 112 -2.35 -2.54 1.81
CA TYR A 112 -3.54 -3.27 1.35
C TYR A 112 -3.40 -3.71 -0.11
N PHE A 113 -2.82 -2.88 -0.98
CA PHE A 113 -2.57 -3.26 -2.36
C PHE A 113 -1.58 -4.43 -2.47
N ALA A 114 -0.52 -4.42 -1.66
CA ALA A 114 0.41 -5.54 -1.59
C ALA A 114 -0.26 -6.84 -1.12
N MET A 115 -1.16 -6.75 -0.13
CA MET A 115 -1.91 -7.90 0.38
C MET A 115 -2.93 -8.42 -0.63
N VAL A 116 -3.77 -7.55 -1.19
CA VAL A 116 -4.86 -7.99 -2.09
C VAL A 116 -4.35 -8.66 -3.35
N LYS A 117 -3.25 -8.20 -3.92
CA LYS A 117 -2.60 -8.84 -5.07
C LYS A 117 -2.17 -10.28 -4.82
N ARG A 118 -1.91 -10.65 -3.57
CA ARG A 118 -1.41 -11.98 -3.20
C ARG A 118 -2.48 -12.88 -2.65
N TYR A 119 -3.41 -12.31 -1.92
CA TYR A 119 -4.38 -13.09 -1.13
C TYR A 119 -5.83 -12.93 -1.59
N GLY A 120 -6.10 -12.03 -2.55
CA GLY A 120 -7.47 -11.62 -2.84
C GLY A 120 -8.03 -10.76 -1.70
N GLY A 121 -9.30 -10.90 -1.38
CA GLY A 121 -9.90 -10.17 -0.27
C GLY A 121 -9.20 -10.46 1.07
N VAL A 122 -9.06 -9.45 1.90
CA VAL A 122 -8.43 -9.51 3.23
C VAL A 122 -9.25 -8.71 4.23
N PRO A 123 -9.15 -8.95 5.55
CA PRO A 123 -9.85 -8.13 6.55
C PRO A 123 -9.51 -6.65 6.43
N ILE A 124 -10.51 -5.78 6.29
CA ILE A 124 -10.33 -4.33 6.24
C ILE A 124 -10.46 -3.76 7.64
N LEU A 125 -9.33 -3.35 8.22
CA LEU A 125 -9.28 -2.69 9.53
C LEU A 125 -9.11 -1.19 9.33
N ARG A 126 -10.15 -0.41 9.61
CA ARG A 126 -10.14 1.07 9.50
C ARG A 126 -9.56 1.74 10.73
N GLU A 127 -9.61 1.07 11.88
CA GLU A 127 -9.15 1.54 13.18
C GLU A 127 -8.27 0.51 13.88
N PRO A 128 -7.44 0.93 14.83
CA PRO A 128 -6.68 -0.02 15.64
C PRO A 128 -7.63 -0.84 16.51
N GLN A 129 -7.48 -2.16 16.48
CA GLN A 129 -8.20 -3.04 17.38
C GLN A 129 -7.63 -2.92 18.80
N GLU A 130 -8.51 -2.92 19.79
CA GLU A 130 -8.18 -2.90 21.20
C GLU A 130 -8.57 -4.23 21.86
N TYR A 131 -7.65 -4.82 22.60
CA TYR A 131 -7.93 -6.04 23.35
C TYR A 131 -8.72 -5.71 24.62
N VAL A 132 -9.94 -6.19 24.71
CA VAL A 132 -10.85 -5.96 25.83
C VAL A 132 -11.04 -7.21 26.72
N GLY A 133 -10.07 -8.14 26.69
CA GLY A 133 -10.13 -9.37 27.48
C GLY A 133 -10.69 -10.58 26.75
N ASP A 134 -11.19 -10.42 25.52
CA ASP A 134 -11.70 -11.49 24.67
C ASP A 134 -11.00 -11.50 23.30
N ILE A 135 -10.36 -12.61 22.97
CA ILE A 135 -9.69 -12.81 21.66
C ILE A 135 -10.70 -12.97 20.54
N GLU A 136 -11.87 -13.53 20.81
CA GLU A 136 -12.89 -13.73 19.76
C GLU A 136 -13.38 -12.37 19.20
N SER A 137 -13.43 -11.33 20.02
CA SER A 137 -13.77 -9.96 19.59
C SER A 137 -12.79 -9.36 18.58
N LEU A 138 -11.57 -9.88 18.50
CA LEU A 138 -10.55 -9.43 17.56
C LEU A 138 -10.61 -10.14 16.19
N LYS A 139 -11.37 -11.22 16.09
CA LYS A 139 -11.51 -11.97 14.85
C LYS A 139 -12.36 -11.19 13.87
N VAL A 140 -11.77 -10.82 12.74
CA VAL A 140 -12.45 -10.13 11.64
C VAL A 140 -12.42 -11.04 10.42
N PRO A 141 -13.57 -11.31 9.79
CA PRO A 141 -13.61 -12.09 8.55
C PRO A 141 -12.88 -11.33 7.43
N ARG A 142 -12.51 -12.06 6.39
CA ARG A 142 -11.99 -11.45 5.18
C ARG A 142 -13.12 -10.73 4.44
N ASP A 143 -12.83 -9.53 4.00
CA ASP A 143 -13.67 -8.78 3.08
C ASP A 143 -13.50 -9.32 1.63
N THR A 144 -14.37 -8.87 0.73
CA THR A 144 -14.25 -9.23 -0.68
C THR A 144 -13.04 -8.54 -1.33
N GLU A 145 -12.52 -9.14 -2.40
CA GLU A 145 -11.45 -8.54 -3.18
C GLU A 145 -11.86 -7.15 -3.71
N LYS A 146 -13.10 -7.03 -4.18
CA LYS A 146 -13.69 -5.74 -4.57
C LYS A 146 -13.62 -4.70 -3.44
N ALA A 147 -14.08 -5.05 -2.26
CA ALA A 147 -14.07 -4.13 -1.11
C ALA A 147 -12.66 -3.66 -0.76
N CYS A 148 -11.66 -4.53 -0.89
CA CYS A 148 -10.26 -4.16 -0.69
C CYS A 148 -9.77 -3.13 -1.73
N TYR A 149 -10.09 -3.31 -3.01
CA TYR A 149 -9.73 -2.34 -4.05
C TYR A 149 -10.46 -1.01 -3.89
N ASP A 150 -11.72 -1.01 -3.50
CA ASP A 150 -12.48 0.21 -3.20
C ASP A 150 -11.88 0.95 -2.01
N PHE A 151 -11.48 0.24 -0.95
CA PHE A 151 -10.81 0.82 0.20
C PHE A 151 -9.45 1.43 -0.14
N ILE A 152 -8.67 0.77 -1.00
CA ILE A 152 -7.41 1.29 -1.53
C ILE A 152 -7.66 2.60 -2.28
N ALA A 153 -8.68 2.65 -3.14
CA ALA A 153 -9.03 3.86 -3.89
C ALA A 153 -9.44 5.00 -2.96
N GLU A 154 -10.25 4.72 -1.93
CA GLU A 154 -10.68 5.68 -0.91
C GLU A 154 -9.48 6.31 -0.18
N ASP A 155 -8.54 5.48 0.27
CA ASP A 155 -7.34 5.96 0.95
C ASP A 155 -6.42 6.77 0.03
N LEU A 156 -6.27 6.36 -1.23
CA LEU A 156 -5.47 7.10 -2.20
C LEU A 156 -6.11 8.44 -2.59
N ASP A 157 -7.43 8.55 -2.57
CA ASP A 157 -8.12 9.83 -2.75
C ASP A 157 -7.90 10.77 -1.56
N LYS A 158 -7.88 10.25 -0.33
CA LYS A 158 -7.50 11.02 0.86
C LYS A 158 -6.04 11.45 0.79
N ALA A 159 -5.15 10.53 0.43
CA ALA A 159 -3.73 10.82 0.24
C ALA A 159 -3.51 11.93 -0.81
N PHE A 160 -4.16 11.83 -1.97
CA PHE A 160 -4.05 12.84 -3.02
C PHE A 160 -4.46 14.25 -2.57
N ARG A 161 -5.50 14.35 -1.75
CA ARG A 161 -5.96 15.66 -1.24
C ARG A 161 -5.03 16.27 -0.19
N LEU A 162 -4.33 15.43 0.59
CA LEU A 162 -3.55 15.86 1.74
C LEU A 162 -2.05 15.97 1.46
N LEU A 163 -1.54 15.20 0.50
CA LEU A 163 -0.13 15.20 0.15
C LEU A 163 0.28 16.45 -0.65
N PRO A 164 1.51 16.93 -0.45
CA PRO A 164 2.05 18.03 -1.24
C PRO A 164 2.31 17.60 -2.69
N ASP A 165 2.51 18.58 -3.54
CA ASP A 165 2.79 18.36 -4.96
C ASP A 165 4.29 18.28 -5.29
N ASN A 166 5.16 18.46 -4.29
CA ASN A 166 6.60 18.32 -4.39
C ASN A 166 7.20 17.71 -3.11
N GLU A 167 8.48 17.39 -3.13
CA GLU A 167 9.19 16.76 -2.02
C GLU A 167 9.72 17.74 -0.98
N GLU A 168 9.59 19.06 -1.16
CA GLU A 168 10.22 20.07 -0.32
C GLU A 168 9.73 20.03 1.13
N ILE A 169 8.43 19.77 1.33
CA ILE A 169 7.80 19.79 2.65
C ILE A 169 8.18 18.55 3.46
N LEU A 170 8.17 17.39 2.84
CA LEU A 170 8.36 16.09 3.51
C LEU A 170 9.78 15.54 3.38
N GLY A 171 10.56 16.03 2.42
CA GLY A 171 11.88 15.54 2.07
C GLY A 171 11.88 14.50 0.96
N LYS A 172 13.05 14.24 0.41
CA LYS A 172 13.23 13.31 -0.71
C LYS A 172 12.82 11.89 -0.36
N GLY A 173 12.20 11.21 -1.33
CA GLY A 173 11.76 9.82 -1.19
C GLY A 173 10.46 9.64 -0.43
N ARG A 174 9.76 10.73 -0.08
CA ARG A 174 8.45 10.70 0.55
C ARG A 174 7.33 10.79 -0.51
N ALA A 175 6.16 10.27 -0.18
CA ALA A 175 5.05 10.30 -1.11
C ALA A 175 4.57 11.72 -1.42
N THR A 176 4.36 11.99 -2.70
CA THR A 176 3.66 13.18 -3.18
C THR A 176 2.25 12.81 -3.62
N LYS A 177 1.39 13.80 -3.85
CA LYS A 177 0.06 13.55 -4.41
C LYS A 177 0.11 12.81 -5.76
N TYR A 178 1.18 13.00 -6.52
CA TYR A 178 1.36 12.29 -7.80
C TYR A 178 1.71 10.81 -7.61
N ALA A 179 2.43 10.48 -6.55
CA ALA A 179 2.66 9.08 -6.16
C ALA A 179 1.33 8.39 -5.79
N ALA A 180 0.42 9.11 -5.11
CA ALA A 180 -0.92 8.59 -4.81
C ALA A 180 -1.75 8.33 -6.08
N LEU A 181 -1.73 9.25 -7.05
CA LEU A 181 -2.41 9.06 -8.35
C LEU A 181 -1.81 7.88 -9.13
N ALA A 182 -0.49 7.77 -9.18
CA ALA A 182 0.18 6.67 -9.88
C ALA A 182 -0.16 5.31 -9.26
N LEU A 183 -0.16 5.22 -7.93
CA LEU A 183 -0.56 4.01 -7.23
C LEU A 183 -2.05 3.71 -7.43
N LYS A 184 -2.93 4.73 -7.41
CA LYS A 184 -4.35 4.57 -7.67
C LYS A 184 -4.60 4.04 -9.07
N SER A 185 -3.96 4.63 -10.09
CA SER A 185 -4.06 4.14 -11.46
C SER A 185 -3.67 2.67 -11.56
N ARG A 186 -2.54 2.30 -10.98
CA ARG A 186 -2.08 0.91 -10.98
C ARG A 186 -3.07 -0.02 -10.27
N ALA A 187 -3.54 0.33 -9.08
CA ALA A 187 -4.45 -0.50 -8.32
C ALA A 187 -5.79 -0.70 -9.05
N MET A 188 -6.35 0.37 -9.62
CA MET A 188 -7.60 0.30 -10.37
C MET A 188 -7.45 -0.47 -11.68
N LEU A 189 -6.29 -0.39 -12.34
CA LEU A 189 -5.98 -1.22 -13.51
C LEU A 189 -5.94 -2.71 -13.16
N TYR A 190 -5.39 -3.08 -12.00
CA TYR A 190 -5.42 -4.46 -11.50
C TYR A 190 -6.85 -4.91 -11.23
N ALA A 191 -7.65 -4.11 -10.52
CA ALA A 191 -9.06 -4.44 -10.25
C ALA A 191 -9.86 -4.63 -11.54
N GLY A 192 -9.72 -3.72 -12.51
CA GLY A 192 -10.36 -3.83 -13.81
C GLY A 192 -9.91 -5.07 -14.59
N SER A 193 -8.63 -5.41 -14.51
CA SER A 193 -8.09 -6.61 -15.18
C SER A 193 -8.60 -7.89 -14.53
N ILE A 194 -8.68 -7.94 -13.20
CA ILE A 194 -9.28 -9.07 -12.47
C ILE A 194 -10.75 -9.22 -12.87
N ALA A 195 -11.52 -8.13 -12.88
CA ALA A 195 -12.92 -8.16 -13.30
C ALA A 195 -13.07 -8.63 -14.75
N ARG A 196 -12.22 -8.14 -15.67
CA ARG A 196 -12.35 -8.42 -17.12
C ARG A 196 -11.89 -9.81 -17.50
N TYR A 197 -10.77 -10.26 -16.94
CA TYR A 197 -10.04 -11.45 -17.40
C TYR A 197 -9.95 -12.53 -16.35
N GLY A 198 -10.34 -12.27 -15.10
CA GLY A 198 -10.32 -13.25 -14.03
C GLY A 198 -11.23 -14.43 -14.35
N THR A 199 -10.73 -15.63 -14.10
CA THR A 199 -11.44 -16.90 -14.30
C THR A 199 -11.79 -17.57 -12.99
N VAL A 200 -11.26 -17.08 -11.88
CA VAL A 200 -11.50 -17.61 -10.54
C VAL A 200 -12.50 -16.71 -9.82
N ASP A 201 -13.57 -17.34 -9.33
CA ASP A 201 -14.51 -16.71 -8.40
C ASP A 201 -14.60 -17.59 -7.16
N LEU A 202 -14.29 -17.01 -6.01
CA LEU A 202 -14.37 -17.67 -4.72
C LEU A 202 -15.24 -16.83 -3.77
N ASN A 203 -16.54 -16.79 -4.04
CA ASN A 203 -17.52 -16.05 -3.23
C ASN A 203 -17.10 -14.57 -2.95
N GLY A 204 -16.49 -13.93 -3.94
CA GLY A 204 -15.97 -12.57 -3.83
C GLY A 204 -14.67 -12.42 -3.03
N LEU A 205 -14.17 -13.47 -2.37
CA LEU A 205 -12.85 -13.45 -1.73
C LEU A 205 -11.73 -13.39 -2.78
N VAL A 206 -11.94 -14.03 -3.92
CA VAL A 206 -11.12 -13.90 -5.12
C VAL A 206 -12.09 -13.71 -6.29
N GLY A 207 -11.79 -12.74 -7.13
CA GLY A 207 -12.64 -12.39 -8.26
C GLY A 207 -13.47 -11.13 -8.01
N ILE A 208 -13.68 -10.39 -9.08
CA ILE A 208 -14.50 -9.17 -9.13
C ILE A 208 -15.49 -9.33 -10.28
N ASP A 209 -16.74 -8.90 -10.07
CA ASP A 209 -17.78 -8.97 -11.09
C ASP A 209 -17.34 -8.29 -12.40
N LYS A 210 -17.51 -9.01 -13.51
CA LYS A 210 -17.16 -8.55 -14.87
C LYS A 210 -17.84 -7.25 -15.26
N ALA A 211 -19.04 -6.99 -14.76
CA ALA A 211 -19.76 -5.75 -15.02
C ALA A 211 -19.01 -4.50 -14.54
N LEU A 212 -18.17 -4.63 -13.52
CA LEU A 212 -17.42 -3.53 -12.92
C LEU A 212 -16.08 -3.22 -13.62
N ALA A 213 -15.69 -4.01 -14.62
CA ALA A 213 -14.38 -3.87 -15.26
C ALA A 213 -14.15 -2.46 -15.83
N ASN A 214 -15.14 -1.95 -16.55
CA ASN A 214 -15.03 -0.61 -17.18
C ASN A 214 -14.99 0.51 -16.14
N ASP A 215 -15.72 0.38 -15.03
CA ASP A 215 -15.70 1.39 -13.95
C ASP A 215 -14.30 1.50 -13.34
N TYR A 216 -13.64 0.38 -13.09
CA TYR A 216 -12.27 0.37 -12.59
C TYR A 216 -11.26 0.89 -13.61
N PHE A 217 -11.40 0.54 -14.89
CA PHE A 217 -10.55 1.10 -15.94
C PHE A 217 -10.74 2.63 -16.08
N GLU A 218 -11.97 3.10 -15.92
CA GLU A 218 -12.23 4.55 -15.92
C GLU A 218 -11.60 5.26 -14.73
N LEU A 219 -11.66 4.66 -13.52
CA LEU A 219 -10.96 5.19 -12.34
C LEU A 219 -9.45 5.25 -12.56
N ALA A 220 -8.85 4.20 -13.14
CA ALA A 220 -7.44 4.18 -13.50
C ALA A 220 -7.09 5.28 -14.49
N TYR A 221 -7.89 5.43 -15.55
CA TYR A 221 -7.70 6.43 -16.58
C TYR A 221 -7.82 7.87 -16.03
N LYS A 222 -8.82 8.15 -15.19
CA LYS A 222 -9.00 9.45 -14.54
C LYS A 222 -7.79 9.83 -13.69
N ALA A 223 -7.22 8.87 -12.96
CA ALA A 223 -6.02 9.10 -12.15
C ALA A 223 -4.80 9.47 -13.02
N VAL A 224 -4.59 8.79 -14.15
CA VAL A 224 -3.52 9.13 -15.10
C VAL A 224 -3.76 10.49 -15.74
N LYS A 225 -5.00 10.78 -16.15
CA LYS A 225 -5.33 12.09 -16.75
C LYS A 225 -5.10 13.25 -15.78
N GLU A 226 -5.37 13.06 -14.52
CA GLU A 226 -5.08 14.08 -13.50
C GLU A 226 -3.57 14.28 -13.33
N LEU A 227 -2.79 13.19 -13.38
CA LEU A 227 -1.33 13.25 -13.36
C LEU A 227 -0.78 13.96 -14.61
N GLU A 228 -1.30 13.67 -15.81
CA GLU A 228 -0.92 14.30 -17.07
C GLU A 228 -1.17 15.82 -17.06
N LYS A 229 -2.31 16.27 -16.51
CA LYS A 229 -2.64 17.69 -16.38
C LYS A 229 -1.60 18.48 -15.58
N SER A 230 -0.87 17.84 -14.68
CA SER A 230 0.15 18.49 -13.86
C SER A 230 1.32 19.02 -14.69
N LYS A 231 1.59 18.42 -15.87
CA LYS A 231 2.73 18.72 -16.76
C LYS A 231 4.10 18.64 -16.08
N LYS A 232 4.18 17.96 -14.92
CA LYS A 232 5.44 17.80 -14.14
C LYS A 232 6.28 16.62 -14.61
N PHE A 233 5.70 15.73 -15.41
CA PHE A 233 6.36 14.52 -15.90
C PHE A 233 6.24 14.47 -17.43
N SER A 234 7.28 13.96 -18.06
CA SER A 234 7.33 13.72 -19.49
C SER A 234 7.81 12.30 -19.76
N LEU A 235 7.40 11.73 -20.88
CA LEU A 235 8.01 10.52 -21.43
C LEU A 235 9.34 10.90 -22.09
N TYR A 236 10.32 10.02 -21.97
CA TYR A 236 11.63 10.19 -22.63
C TYR A 236 11.51 9.93 -24.14
#